data_b251a3c25f3b5831e5b59dbefa6e5fa3
#
_entry.id   b251a3c25f3b5831e5b59dbefa6e5fa3
#
_cell.length_a   1.000
_cell.length_b   1.000
_cell.length_c   1.000
_cell.angle_alpha   90.00
_cell.angle_beta   90.00
_cell.angle_gamma   90.00
#
_symmetry.space_group_name_H-M   'P 1'
#
loop_
_entity.id
_entity.type
_entity.pdbx_description
1 polymer ?
#
loop_
_entity_poly.entity_id
_entity_poly.type
_entity_poly.pdbx_seq_one_letter_code
_entity_poly.pdbx_strand_id
1 'polypeptide(L)'
;VYLDHHATTGLSAAARDAMRRLLDDALVGNASSAHHFGRSARSLLDDARIAVARSIGAAPAEVTLCSGGTEAAHLAVLGLGRSAPVGSLWCDPGAHPCVVAAMEALAIERSAALRWIPTGGEGAVDVAALAEALTDGALVALSWVQHETGAVLDLAPLRALFAGRGARWVLDGVQALGKIPVAVAATGADAVTFSAHKIGGPPGVGALWARGGARLAAVLPGGGQERGLRGGTENLLGAVGFGAAAAEVPSRLAAMPGVGARRDLIERALRAAGASPSIVARERVATVSHVAWPSGAAGAELVAAFDLEGVAVSAGSACSSGRARASASIARTYPAEPWRASGALRVSLSSATTDAEVERFVEVAAAILPRFFR
;
A
#
# COMPACT_ATOMS: atom_id res chain seq x y z
N VAL A 1 -2.64 18.34 14.49
CA VAL A 1 -3.06 18.02 13.11
C VAL A 1 -2.37 16.73 12.66
N TYR A 2 -3.12 15.79 12.06
CA TYR A 2 -2.57 14.52 11.60
C TYR A 2 -2.58 14.44 10.07
N LEU A 3 -1.40 14.49 9.47
CA LEU A 3 -1.18 14.46 8.01
C LEU A 3 -0.19 13.36 7.59
N ASP A 4 -0.29 12.19 8.25
CA ASP A 4 0.50 10.99 7.92
C ASP A 4 -0.37 9.77 7.61
N HIS A 5 -1.45 9.99 6.85
CA HIS A 5 -2.43 8.95 6.50
C HIS A 5 -1.88 7.83 5.59
N HIS A 6 -0.74 8.04 4.89
CA HIS A 6 -0.07 6.97 4.16
C HIS A 6 0.71 6.01 5.07
N ALA A 7 1.08 6.44 6.29
CA ALA A 7 1.62 5.53 7.29
C ALA A 7 0.51 4.69 7.93
N THR A 8 -0.54 5.33 8.41
CA THR A 8 -1.77 4.69 8.90
C THR A 8 -2.91 5.71 8.90
N THR A 9 -4.13 5.25 8.72
CA THR A 9 -5.32 6.11 8.84
C THR A 9 -6.12 5.67 10.07
N GLY A 10 -6.66 6.63 10.82
CA GLY A 10 -7.50 6.35 11.99
C GLY A 10 -8.71 5.50 11.62
N LEU A 11 -9.21 4.70 12.56
CA LEU A 11 -10.42 3.91 12.37
C LEU A 11 -11.59 4.79 11.95
N SER A 12 -12.26 4.41 10.86
CA SER A 12 -13.50 5.06 10.46
C SER A 12 -14.62 4.80 11.50
N ALA A 13 -15.62 5.66 11.53
CA ALA A 13 -16.76 5.47 12.42
C ALA A 13 -17.44 4.10 12.17
N ALA A 14 -17.67 3.76 10.92
CA ALA A 14 -18.27 2.48 10.52
C ALA A 14 -17.45 1.27 11.01
N ALA A 15 -16.13 1.30 10.83
CA ALA A 15 -15.24 0.23 11.30
C ALA A 15 -15.26 0.11 12.84
N ARG A 16 -15.17 1.25 13.55
CA ARG A 16 -15.22 1.30 15.00
C ARG A 16 -16.53 0.73 15.54
N ASP A 17 -17.66 1.14 14.97
CA ASP A 17 -18.98 0.71 15.43
C ASP A 17 -19.25 -0.76 15.12
N ALA A 18 -18.77 -1.27 13.98
CA ALA A 18 -18.86 -2.68 13.64
C ALA A 18 -18.04 -3.56 14.61
N MET A 19 -16.81 -3.13 14.92
CA MET A 19 -15.96 -3.82 15.90
C MET A 19 -16.54 -3.76 17.31
N ARG A 20 -17.11 -2.62 17.71
CA ARG A 20 -17.74 -2.43 19.01
C ARG A 20 -18.92 -3.38 19.21
N ARG A 21 -19.82 -3.47 18.23
CA ARG A 21 -20.95 -4.43 18.30
C ARG A 21 -20.47 -5.87 18.51
N LEU A 22 -19.37 -6.27 17.88
CA LEU A 22 -18.82 -7.60 18.09
C LEU A 22 -18.20 -7.78 19.49
N LEU A 23 -17.58 -6.73 20.05
CA LEU A 23 -17.00 -6.77 21.41
C LEU A 23 -18.07 -6.74 22.52
N ASP A 24 -19.24 -6.16 22.23
CA ASP A 24 -20.38 -6.14 23.17
C ASP A 24 -21.05 -7.53 23.27
N ASP A 25 -20.81 -8.45 22.32
CA ASP A 25 -21.28 -9.83 22.41
C ASP A 25 -20.50 -10.61 23.48
N ALA A 26 -21.22 -11.24 24.42
CA ALA A 26 -20.62 -11.98 25.53
C ALA A 26 -19.80 -13.20 25.10
N LEU A 27 -20.09 -13.75 23.91
CA LEU A 27 -19.42 -14.93 23.37
C LEU A 27 -19.31 -14.88 21.85
N VAL A 28 -18.08 -14.72 21.37
CA VAL A 28 -17.73 -14.83 19.95
C VAL A 28 -17.18 -16.25 19.68
N GLY A 29 -17.85 -16.98 18.76
CA GLY A 29 -17.46 -18.35 18.42
C GLY A 29 -16.21 -18.41 17.50
N ASN A 30 -15.62 -19.59 17.42
CA ASN A 30 -14.60 -19.90 16.40
C ASN A 30 -15.30 -20.25 15.08
N ALA A 31 -14.95 -19.56 13.98
CA ALA A 31 -15.56 -19.73 12.66
C ALA A 31 -15.39 -21.15 12.06
N SER A 32 -14.50 -21.98 12.62
CA SER A 32 -14.32 -23.39 12.24
C SER A 32 -15.24 -24.34 13.00
N SER A 33 -15.96 -23.88 14.04
CA SER A 33 -16.83 -24.73 14.85
C SER A 33 -18.21 -24.96 14.22
N ALA A 34 -18.76 -26.17 14.36
CA ALA A 34 -20.06 -26.54 13.76
C ALA A 34 -21.27 -26.06 14.54
N HIS A 35 -21.12 -25.67 15.80
CA HIS A 35 -22.23 -25.19 16.64
C HIS A 35 -22.70 -23.76 16.29
N HIS A 36 -23.80 -23.33 16.87
CA HIS A 36 -24.44 -22.03 16.57
C HIS A 36 -23.45 -20.85 16.60
N PHE A 37 -22.67 -20.71 17.68
CA PHE A 37 -21.71 -19.60 17.81
C PHE A 37 -20.62 -19.62 16.71
N GLY A 38 -20.16 -20.83 16.33
CA GLY A 38 -19.21 -20.97 15.24
C GLY A 38 -19.81 -20.58 13.88
N ARG A 39 -21.05 -20.96 13.62
CA ARG A 39 -21.76 -20.53 12.40
C ARG A 39 -21.99 -19.02 12.35
N SER A 40 -22.34 -18.38 13.49
CA SER A 40 -22.43 -16.91 13.58
C SER A 40 -21.09 -16.23 13.26
N ALA A 41 -19.99 -16.72 13.86
CA ALA A 41 -18.66 -16.19 13.57
C ALA A 41 -18.28 -16.37 12.08
N ARG A 42 -18.62 -17.54 11.50
CA ARG A 42 -18.41 -17.81 10.06
C ARG A 42 -19.20 -16.84 9.19
N SER A 43 -20.47 -16.58 9.49
CA SER A 43 -21.29 -15.60 8.75
C SER A 43 -20.65 -14.22 8.76
N LEU A 44 -20.23 -13.72 9.91
CA LEU A 44 -19.57 -12.41 10.03
C LEU A 44 -18.25 -12.34 9.24
N LEU A 45 -17.48 -13.43 9.25
CA LEU A 45 -16.23 -13.51 8.47
C LEU A 45 -16.50 -13.48 6.96
N ASP A 46 -17.53 -14.22 6.52
CA ASP A 46 -17.93 -14.29 5.11
C ASP A 46 -18.52 -12.96 4.64
N ASP A 47 -19.33 -12.27 5.45
CA ASP A 47 -19.85 -10.93 5.17
C ASP A 47 -18.70 -9.90 5.02
N ALA A 48 -17.71 -9.95 5.90
CA ALA A 48 -16.52 -9.11 5.80
C ALA A 48 -15.75 -9.37 4.50
N ARG A 49 -15.55 -10.65 4.14
CA ARG A 49 -14.90 -11.06 2.90
C ARG A 49 -15.67 -10.57 1.67
N ILE A 50 -17.00 -10.67 1.68
CA ILE A 50 -17.88 -10.17 0.61
C ILE A 50 -17.71 -8.66 0.46
N ALA A 51 -17.68 -7.90 1.54
CA ALA A 51 -17.50 -6.45 1.50
C ALA A 51 -16.13 -6.07 0.91
N VAL A 52 -15.05 -6.74 1.33
CA VAL A 52 -13.71 -6.54 0.78
C VAL A 52 -13.68 -6.90 -0.71
N ALA A 53 -14.20 -8.08 -1.10
CA ALA A 53 -14.25 -8.52 -2.49
C ALA A 53 -15.00 -7.52 -3.38
N ARG A 54 -16.17 -7.04 -2.93
CA ARG A 54 -16.95 -6.02 -3.65
C ARG A 54 -16.17 -4.72 -3.86
N SER A 55 -15.42 -4.27 -2.85
CA SER A 55 -14.65 -3.02 -2.92
C SER A 55 -13.50 -3.05 -3.94
N ILE A 56 -13.09 -4.24 -4.37
CA ILE A 56 -12.00 -4.45 -5.34
C ILE A 56 -12.48 -5.09 -6.66
N GLY A 57 -13.80 -5.29 -6.83
CA GLY A 57 -14.38 -5.88 -8.04
C GLY A 57 -14.02 -7.37 -8.21
N ALA A 58 -13.98 -8.15 -7.12
CA ALA A 58 -13.60 -9.56 -7.10
C ALA A 58 -14.74 -10.47 -6.62
N ALA A 59 -14.62 -11.78 -6.90
CA ALA A 59 -15.42 -12.79 -6.23
C ALA A 59 -14.90 -13.08 -4.81
N PRO A 60 -15.77 -13.31 -3.81
CA PRO A 60 -15.32 -13.60 -2.44
C PRO A 60 -14.38 -14.82 -2.33
N ALA A 61 -14.54 -15.80 -3.21
CA ALA A 61 -13.68 -16.99 -3.26
C ALA A 61 -12.23 -16.69 -3.66
N GLU A 62 -11.98 -15.55 -4.31
CA GLU A 62 -10.65 -15.09 -4.73
C GLU A 62 -9.92 -14.29 -3.66
N VAL A 63 -10.61 -13.95 -2.54
CA VAL A 63 -10.06 -13.14 -1.46
C VAL A 63 -9.65 -14.01 -0.29
N THR A 64 -8.41 -13.93 0.14
CA THR A 64 -7.85 -14.55 1.34
C THR A 64 -7.57 -13.47 2.38
N LEU A 65 -8.14 -13.60 3.57
CA LEU A 65 -7.87 -12.69 4.68
C LEU A 65 -6.55 -13.08 5.37
N CYS A 66 -5.79 -12.08 5.79
CA CYS A 66 -4.49 -12.27 6.44
C CYS A 66 -4.24 -11.15 7.47
N SER A 67 -3.04 -11.09 8.06
CA SER A 67 -2.74 -10.13 9.12
C SER A 67 -2.40 -8.71 8.62
N GLY A 68 -2.24 -8.50 7.32
CA GLY A 68 -1.91 -7.18 6.75
C GLY A 68 -1.20 -7.27 5.42
N GLY A 69 -0.80 -6.11 4.89
CA GLY A 69 -0.11 -6.01 3.59
C GLY A 69 1.19 -6.80 3.52
N THR A 70 1.94 -6.86 4.60
CA THR A 70 3.20 -7.64 4.67
C THR A 70 2.95 -9.13 4.48
N GLU A 71 1.99 -9.71 5.21
CA GLU A 71 1.64 -11.11 5.04
C GLU A 71 1.07 -11.35 3.64
N ALA A 72 0.18 -10.47 3.16
CA ALA A 72 -0.38 -10.55 1.81
C ALA A 72 0.72 -10.59 0.73
N ALA A 73 1.76 -9.75 0.85
CA ALA A 73 2.89 -9.73 -0.09
C ALA A 73 3.68 -11.06 -0.06
N HIS A 74 3.95 -11.61 1.13
CA HIS A 74 4.63 -12.90 1.25
C HIS A 74 3.78 -14.05 0.70
N LEU A 75 2.47 -14.09 1.01
CA LEU A 75 1.54 -15.08 0.46
C LEU A 75 1.49 -15.02 -1.07
N ALA A 76 1.48 -13.81 -1.65
CA ALA A 76 1.46 -13.62 -3.09
C ALA A 76 2.78 -14.08 -3.74
N VAL A 77 3.90 -13.49 -3.32
CA VAL A 77 5.22 -13.71 -3.93
C VAL A 77 5.69 -15.15 -3.74
N LEU A 78 5.72 -15.63 -2.50
CA LEU A 78 6.18 -16.99 -2.20
C LEU A 78 5.17 -18.02 -2.71
N GLY A 79 3.86 -17.73 -2.61
CA GLY A 79 2.81 -18.63 -3.10
C GLY A 79 2.90 -18.85 -4.61
N LEU A 80 3.02 -17.79 -5.41
CA LEU A 80 3.23 -17.88 -6.86
C LEU A 80 4.61 -18.47 -7.20
N GLY A 81 5.65 -18.01 -6.51
CA GLY A 81 7.01 -18.47 -6.76
C GLY A 81 7.22 -19.96 -6.50
N ARG A 82 6.54 -20.54 -5.50
CA ARG A 82 6.63 -21.97 -5.16
C ARG A 82 5.71 -22.85 -5.99
N SER A 83 4.65 -22.30 -6.57
CA SER A 83 3.64 -23.08 -7.30
C SER A 83 4.08 -23.56 -8.69
N ALA A 84 5.10 -22.95 -9.28
CA ALA A 84 5.64 -23.30 -10.60
C ALA A 84 7.08 -22.79 -10.76
N PRO A 85 7.83 -23.27 -11.75
CA PRO A 85 9.14 -22.73 -12.11
C PRO A 85 9.08 -21.22 -12.40
N VAL A 86 10.16 -20.52 -12.11
CA VAL A 86 10.31 -19.08 -12.35
C VAL A 86 11.53 -18.85 -13.22
N GLY A 87 11.37 -18.11 -14.33
CA GLY A 87 12.46 -17.80 -15.26
C GLY A 87 13.42 -16.75 -14.71
N SER A 88 12.89 -15.67 -14.18
CA SER A 88 13.66 -14.60 -13.52
C SER A 88 12.79 -13.85 -12.50
N LEU A 89 13.44 -13.16 -11.55
CA LEU A 89 12.78 -12.40 -10.49
C LEU A 89 13.02 -10.91 -10.68
N TRP A 90 11.92 -10.13 -10.70
CA TRP A 90 11.97 -8.69 -10.94
C TRP A 90 11.15 -7.94 -9.88
N CYS A 91 11.72 -6.90 -9.31
CA CYS A 91 11.07 -6.06 -8.32
C CYS A 91 11.12 -4.58 -8.72
N ASP A 92 10.03 -3.88 -8.48
CA ASP A 92 9.95 -2.42 -8.57
C ASP A 92 10.98 -1.79 -7.59
N PRO A 93 11.90 -0.92 -8.06
CA PRO A 93 12.84 -0.24 -7.18
C PRO A 93 12.14 0.63 -6.12
N GLY A 94 10.95 1.16 -6.44
CA GLY A 94 10.10 1.93 -5.54
C GLY A 94 9.21 1.08 -4.62
N ALA A 95 9.29 -0.25 -4.66
CA ALA A 95 8.45 -1.12 -3.86
C ALA A 95 8.61 -0.93 -2.34
N HIS A 96 7.50 -1.17 -1.63
CA HIS A 96 7.52 -1.18 -0.17
C HIS A 96 8.48 -2.25 0.36
N PRO A 97 9.19 -2.02 1.49
CA PRO A 97 10.17 -2.97 2.03
C PRO A 97 9.66 -4.41 2.20
N CYS A 98 8.37 -4.62 2.52
CA CYS A 98 7.81 -5.97 2.67
C CYS A 98 7.71 -6.73 1.34
N VAL A 99 7.51 -6.03 0.21
CA VAL A 99 7.51 -6.64 -1.14
C VAL A 99 8.93 -7.02 -1.53
N VAL A 100 9.88 -6.12 -1.29
CA VAL A 100 11.31 -6.38 -1.51
C VAL A 100 11.76 -7.60 -0.71
N ALA A 101 11.46 -7.63 0.61
CA ALA A 101 11.81 -8.76 1.48
C ALA A 101 11.21 -10.10 1.03
N ALA A 102 9.96 -10.08 0.54
CA ALA A 102 9.32 -11.29 0.01
C ALA A 102 10.03 -11.78 -1.28
N MET A 103 10.42 -10.86 -2.16
CA MET A 103 11.16 -11.19 -3.38
C MET A 103 12.59 -11.66 -3.09
N GLU A 104 13.27 -11.04 -2.12
CA GLU A 104 14.60 -11.48 -1.64
C GLU A 104 14.54 -12.87 -1.01
N ALA A 105 13.53 -13.15 -0.18
CA ALA A 105 13.32 -14.48 0.40
C ALA A 105 13.14 -15.54 -0.69
N LEU A 106 12.33 -15.26 -1.72
CA LEU A 106 12.16 -16.17 -2.85
C LEU A 106 13.46 -16.32 -3.66
N ALA A 107 14.21 -15.23 -3.86
CA ALA A 107 15.49 -15.26 -4.57
C ALA A 107 16.51 -16.18 -3.87
N ILE A 108 16.60 -16.08 -2.54
CA ILE A 108 17.45 -16.96 -1.72
C ILE A 108 16.97 -18.43 -1.86
N GLU A 109 15.66 -18.68 -1.70
CA GLU A 109 15.07 -20.02 -1.78
C GLU A 109 15.30 -20.68 -3.14
N ARG A 110 15.32 -19.90 -4.21
CA ARG A 110 15.53 -20.36 -5.59
C ARG A 110 16.97 -20.29 -6.06
N SER A 111 17.90 -19.81 -5.24
CA SER A 111 19.28 -19.51 -5.64
C SER A 111 19.34 -18.66 -6.92
N ALA A 112 18.41 -17.69 -7.03
CA ALA A 112 18.24 -16.82 -8.19
C ALA A 112 18.59 -15.36 -7.86
N ALA A 113 19.06 -14.60 -8.85
CA ALA A 113 19.28 -13.17 -8.66
C ALA A 113 17.96 -12.39 -8.71
N LEU A 114 17.75 -11.50 -7.73
CA LEU A 114 16.73 -10.48 -7.80
C LEU A 114 17.19 -9.32 -8.67
N ARG A 115 16.38 -8.93 -9.65
CA ARG A 115 16.64 -7.83 -10.56
C ARG A 115 15.70 -6.67 -10.29
N TRP A 116 16.20 -5.44 -10.46
CA TRP A 116 15.37 -4.25 -10.38
C TRP A 116 14.78 -3.92 -11.75
N ILE A 117 13.50 -3.57 -11.75
CA ILE A 117 12.80 -3.11 -12.95
C ILE A 117 13.44 -1.81 -13.42
N PRO A 118 13.81 -1.67 -14.69
CA PRO A 118 14.33 -0.42 -15.25
C PRO A 118 13.29 0.71 -15.09
N THR A 119 13.73 1.88 -14.64
CA THR A 119 12.89 3.06 -14.48
C THR A 119 13.52 4.29 -15.13
N GLY A 120 12.68 5.14 -15.69
CA GLY A 120 13.02 6.44 -16.22
C GLY A 120 12.67 7.58 -15.26
N GLY A 121 12.42 8.78 -15.83
CA GLY A 121 12.06 9.96 -15.05
C GLY A 121 10.87 9.76 -14.12
N GLU A 122 10.93 10.37 -12.94
CA GLU A 122 9.92 10.24 -11.86
C GLU A 122 9.61 8.78 -11.47
N GLY A 123 10.57 7.86 -11.66
CA GLY A 123 10.40 6.45 -11.34
C GLY A 123 9.39 5.72 -12.22
N ALA A 124 9.09 6.21 -13.41
CA ALA A 124 8.26 5.51 -14.38
C ALA A 124 8.95 4.23 -14.86
N VAL A 125 8.20 3.13 -14.98
CA VAL A 125 8.75 1.89 -15.55
C VAL A 125 9.16 2.15 -17.00
N ASP A 126 10.41 1.84 -17.32
CA ASP A 126 10.90 1.80 -18.71
C ASP A 126 10.47 0.46 -19.32
N VAL A 127 9.32 0.48 -19.98
CA VAL A 127 8.70 -0.72 -20.56
C VAL A 127 9.56 -1.31 -21.68
N ALA A 128 10.26 -0.47 -22.46
CA ALA A 128 11.11 -0.94 -23.55
C ALA A 128 12.33 -1.69 -23.00
N ALA A 129 13.07 -1.08 -22.08
CA ALA A 129 14.21 -1.72 -21.44
C ALA A 129 13.78 -2.98 -20.65
N LEU A 130 12.61 -2.97 -20.00
CA LEU A 130 12.08 -4.16 -19.34
C LEU A 130 11.76 -5.27 -20.34
N ALA A 131 11.17 -4.94 -21.48
CA ALA A 131 10.80 -5.92 -22.53
C ALA A 131 12.04 -6.63 -23.14
N GLU A 132 13.15 -5.90 -23.27
CA GLU A 132 14.42 -6.46 -23.73
C GLU A 132 15.06 -7.41 -22.69
N ALA A 133 14.92 -7.09 -21.40
CA ALA A 133 15.59 -7.82 -20.33
C ALA A 133 14.75 -8.95 -19.73
N LEU A 134 13.42 -8.91 -19.88
CA LEU A 134 12.48 -9.85 -19.26
C LEU A 134 12.52 -11.22 -19.93
N THR A 135 12.78 -12.27 -19.16
CA THR A 135 12.71 -13.65 -19.64
C THR A 135 11.31 -14.23 -19.54
N ASP A 136 11.00 -15.23 -20.35
CA ASP A 136 9.73 -15.95 -20.30
C ASP A 136 9.54 -16.60 -18.92
N GLY A 137 8.28 -16.61 -18.44
CA GLY A 137 7.94 -17.18 -17.15
C GLY A 137 8.49 -16.40 -15.93
N ALA A 138 8.87 -15.15 -16.10
CA ALA A 138 9.33 -14.29 -14.99
C ALA A 138 8.27 -14.14 -13.89
N LEU A 139 8.71 -13.90 -12.66
CA LEU A 139 7.87 -13.38 -11.58
C LEU A 139 8.24 -11.93 -11.30
N VAL A 140 7.25 -11.06 -11.39
CA VAL A 140 7.40 -9.60 -11.29
C VAL A 140 6.58 -9.07 -10.12
N ALA A 141 7.16 -8.24 -9.26
CA ALA A 141 6.46 -7.55 -8.18
C ALA A 141 6.50 -6.04 -8.39
N LEU A 142 5.34 -5.39 -8.38
CA LEU A 142 5.15 -3.97 -8.69
C LEU A 142 4.27 -3.30 -7.65
N SER A 143 4.49 -2.00 -7.42
CA SER A 143 3.60 -1.13 -6.67
C SER A 143 2.55 -0.54 -7.61
N TRP A 144 1.24 -0.72 -7.33
CA TRP A 144 0.20 -0.04 -8.09
C TRP A 144 0.19 1.46 -7.82
N VAL A 145 0.35 1.80 -6.54
CA VAL A 145 0.59 3.18 -6.10
C VAL A 145 1.82 3.19 -5.21
N GLN A 146 2.82 3.94 -5.58
CA GLN A 146 4.05 4.05 -4.82
C GLN A 146 3.77 4.70 -3.45
N HIS A 147 4.19 4.08 -2.38
CA HIS A 147 3.75 4.36 -1.01
C HIS A 147 4.26 5.70 -0.42
N GLU A 148 5.31 6.29 -0.99
CA GLU A 148 5.85 7.59 -0.57
C GLU A 148 5.41 8.72 -1.50
N THR A 149 5.62 8.57 -2.81
CA THR A 149 5.35 9.62 -3.80
C THR A 149 3.90 9.68 -4.25
N GLY A 150 3.16 8.57 -4.11
CA GLY A 150 1.81 8.45 -4.61
C GLY A 150 1.70 8.23 -6.13
N ALA A 151 2.81 8.05 -6.83
CA ALA A 151 2.80 7.78 -8.26
C ALA A 151 1.96 6.56 -8.59
N VAL A 152 1.07 6.68 -9.57
CA VAL A 152 0.21 5.61 -10.06
C VAL A 152 0.93 4.89 -11.22
N LEU A 153 0.92 3.57 -11.19
CA LEU A 153 1.49 2.74 -12.25
C LEU A 153 0.52 2.63 -13.42
N ASP A 154 0.98 2.92 -14.63
CA ASP A 154 0.23 2.59 -15.84
C ASP A 154 0.33 1.08 -16.10
N LEU A 155 -0.81 0.40 -15.98
CA LEU A 155 -0.89 -1.05 -16.13
C LEU A 155 -1.02 -1.50 -17.59
N ALA A 156 -1.46 -0.62 -18.49
CA ALA A 156 -1.82 -1.02 -19.86
C ALA A 156 -0.64 -1.62 -20.64
N PRO A 157 0.53 -0.97 -20.74
CA PRO A 157 1.67 -1.53 -21.47
C PRO A 157 2.24 -2.79 -20.80
N LEU A 158 2.19 -2.87 -19.46
CA LEU A 158 2.71 -4.02 -18.71
C LEU A 158 1.84 -5.26 -18.89
N ARG A 159 0.52 -5.11 -18.97
CA ARG A 159 -0.39 -6.25 -19.24
C ARG A 159 -0.05 -6.96 -20.54
N ALA A 160 0.16 -6.20 -21.61
CA ALA A 160 0.53 -6.76 -22.91
C ALA A 160 1.89 -7.46 -22.87
N LEU A 161 2.90 -6.81 -22.26
CA LEU A 161 4.25 -7.36 -22.12
C LEU A 161 4.23 -8.67 -21.32
N PHE A 162 3.60 -8.69 -20.16
CA PHE A 162 3.62 -9.86 -19.27
C PHE A 162 2.82 -11.03 -19.84
N ALA A 163 1.68 -10.76 -20.48
CA ALA A 163 0.92 -11.80 -21.20
C ALA A 163 1.75 -12.43 -22.31
N GLY A 164 2.46 -11.62 -23.12
CA GLY A 164 3.29 -12.10 -24.23
C GLY A 164 4.53 -12.92 -23.77
N ARG A 165 4.97 -12.76 -22.53
CA ARG A 165 6.11 -13.49 -21.93
C ARG A 165 5.67 -14.62 -20.98
N GLY A 166 4.37 -14.84 -20.79
CA GLY A 166 3.87 -15.76 -19.77
C GLY A 166 4.37 -15.42 -18.35
N ALA A 167 4.68 -14.14 -18.11
CA ALA A 167 5.15 -13.68 -16.81
C ALA A 167 3.98 -13.62 -15.81
N ARG A 168 4.24 -14.06 -14.58
CA ARG A 168 3.33 -13.90 -13.45
C ARG A 168 3.69 -12.63 -12.68
N TRP A 169 2.69 -11.94 -12.17
CA TRP A 169 2.98 -10.70 -11.44
C TRP A 169 2.08 -10.44 -10.25
N VAL A 170 2.71 -9.88 -9.23
CA VAL A 170 2.10 -9.41 -8.00
C VAL A 170 2.02 -7.90 -8.05
N LEU A 171 0.85 -7.36 -7.70
CA LEU A 171 0.63 -5.93 -7.62
C LEU A 171 0.35 -5.53 -6.16
N ASP A 172 1.19 -4.67 -5.59
CA ASP A 172 0.92 -4.09 -4.28
C ASP A 172 -0.14 -2.99 -4.40
N GLY A 173 -1.38 -3.32 -4.04
CA GLY A 173 -2.54 -2.44 -4.06
C GLY A 173 -2.83 -1.73 -2.74
N VAL A 174 -1.96 -1.85 -1.73
CA VAL A 174 -2.17 -1.31 -0.37
C VAL A 174 -2.43 0.19 -0.38
N GLN A 175 -1.79 0.96 -1.26
CA GLN A 175 -2.02 2.39 -1.40
C GLN A 175 -3.02 2.75 -2.51
N ALA A 176 -3.54 1.77 -3.26
CA ALA A 176 -4.53 2.00 -4.31
C ALA A 176 -5.96 2.03 -3.77
N LEU A 177 -6.32 1.07 -2.91
CA LEU A 177 -7.67 0.92 -2.40
C LEU A 177 -8.17 2.18 -1.69
N GLY A 178 -9.33 2.67 -2.11
CA GLY A 178 -9.96 3.87 -1.55
C GLY A 178 -9.32 5.20 -1.97
N LYS A 179 -8.32 5.18 -2.88
CA LYS A 179 -7.64 6.38 -3.40
C LYS A 179 -7.75 6.50 -4.92
N ILE A 180 -7.78 5.35 -5.62
CA ILE A 180 -8.11 5.25 -7.04
C ILE A 180 -9.16 4.15 -7.24
N PRO A 181 -9.89 4.13 -8.36
CA PRO A 181 -10.76 3.00 -8.71
C PRO A 181 -9.95 1.70 -8.81
N VAL A 182 -10.41 0.65 -8.11
CA VAL A 182 -9.78 -0.65 -8.10
C VAL A 182 -10.72 -1.69 -8.71
N ALA A 183 -10.30 -2.31 -9.81
CA ALA A 183 -10.96 -3.46 -10.44
C ALA A 183 -9.87 -4.52 -10.70
N VAL A 184 -9.64 -5.39 -9.71
CA VAL A 184 -8.49 -6.32 -9.74
C VAL A 184 -8.49 -7.25 -10.94
N ALA A 185 -9.65 -7.72 -11.40
CA ALA A 185 -9.77 -8.58 -12.58
C ALA A 185 -9.28 -7.87 -13.88
N ALA A 186 -9.39 -6.54 -13.95
CA ALA A 186 -8.95 -5.75 -15.10
C ALA A 186 -7.45 -5.46 -15.10
N THR A 187 -6.75 -5.67 -13.98
CA THR A 187 -5.31 -5.39 -13.88
C THR A 187 -4.46 -6.33 -14.74
N GLY A 188 -4.89 -7.58 -14.89
CA GLY A 188 -4.10 -8.66 -15.48
C GLY A 188 -3.12 -9.32 -14.48
N ALA A 189 -3.00 -8.80 -13.26
CA ALA A 189 -2.16 -9.40 -12.23
C ALA A 189 -2.65 -10.79 -11.80
N ASP A 190 -1.74 -11.62 -11.32
CA ASP A 190 -2.07 -12.93 -10.74
C ASP A 190 -2.46 -12.81 -9.27
N ALA A 191 -1.94 -11.79 -8.58
CA ALA A 191 -2.27 -11.49 -7.20
C ALA A 191 -2.17 -9.97 -6.92
N VAL A 192 -3.06 -9.48 -6.03
CA VAL A 192 -3.04 -8.09 -5.55
C VAL A 192 -3.17 -8.06 -4.03
N THR A 193 -2.38 -7.23 -3.36
CA THR A 193 -2.33 -7.14 -1.89
C THR A 193 -3.06 -5.91 -1.36
N PHE A 194 -3.67 -6.03 -0.18
CA PHE A 194 -4.40 -4.95 0.49
C PHE A 194 -4.20 -4.96 2.00
N SER A 195 -4.37 -3.80 2.64
CA SER A 195 -4.27 -3.65 4.10
C SER A 195 -5.36 -2.72 4.63
N ALA A 196 -6.07 -3.15 5.67
CA ALA A 196 -7.23 -2.45 6.19
C ALA A 196 -6.89 -1.06 6.76
N HIS A 197 -5.77 -0.93 7.48
CA HIS A 197 -5.40 0.33 8.14
C HIS A 197 -5.08 1.49 7.19
N LYS A 198 -4.98 1.24 5.90
CA LYS A 198 -4.79 2.29 4.87
C LYS A 198 -6.11 2.90 4.38
N ILE A 199 -7.24 2.26 4.73
CA ILE A 199 -8.59 2.72 4.38
C ILE A 199 -9.49 2.92 5.60
N GLY A 200 -8.93 3.11 6.79
CA GLY A 200 -9.70 3.33 8.02
C GLY A 200 -10.26 2.06 8.66
N GLY A 201 -9.76 0.89 8.27
CA GLY A 201 -9.93 -0.36 9.00
C GLY A 201 -8.86 -0.52 10.09
N PRO A 202 -8.95 -1.57 10.92
CA PRO A 202 -7.98 -1.80 11.99
C PRO A 202 -6.62 -2.29 11.44
N PRO A 203 -5.51 -2.02 12.17
CA PRO A 203 -4.26 -2.73 11.95
C PRO A 203 -4.41 -4.22 12.27
N GLY A 204 -3.48 -5.05 11.80
CA GLY A 204 -3.49 -6.48 12.08
C GLY A 204 -4.49 -7.29 11.22
N VAL A 205 -4.97 -6.71 10.11
CA VAL A 205 -5.75 -7.41 9.08
C VAL A 205 -5.48 -6.82 7.70
N GLY A 206 -5.48 -7.71 6.71
CA GLY A 206 -5.34 -7.38 5.29
C GLY A 206 -5.98 -8.46 4.43
N ALA A 207 -5.79 -8.33 3.13
CA ALA A 207 -6.31 -9.29 2.17
C ALA A 207 -5.35 -9.50 1.01
N LEU A 208 -5.31 -10.71 0.51
CA LEU A 208 -4.74 -11.11 -0.76
C LEU A 208 -5.89 -11.45 -1.70
N TRP A 209 -5.95 -10.81 -2.86
CA TRP A 209 -6.71 -11.30 -4.00
C TRP A 209 -5.79 -12.14 -4.88
N ALA A 210 -6.27 -13.30 -5.31
CA ALA A 210 -5.60 -14.12 -6.29
C ALA A 210 -6.57 -14.39 -7.45
N ARG A 211 -6.11 -14.16 -8.68
CA ARG A 211 -6.93 -14.37 -9.89
C ARG A 211 -7.45 -15.80 -9.93
N GLY A 212 -8.73 -15.97 -10.32
CA GLY A 212 -9.32 -17.30 -10.51
C GLY A 212 -8.44 -18.17 -11.41
N GLY A 213 -8.06 -19.34 -10.90
CA GLY A 213 -7.12 -20.25 -11.57
C GLY A 213 -5.64 -20.00 -11.29
N ALA A 214 -5.22 -18.91 -10.66
CA ALA A 214 -3.86 -18.75 -10.19
C ALA A 214 -3.56 -19.77 -9.08
N ARG A 215 -2.53 -20.58 -9.28
CA ARG A 215 -2.11 -21.54 -8.27
C ARG A 215 -1.16 -20.87 -7.28
N LEU A 216 -1.51 -20.90 -6.01
CA LEU A 216 -0.68 -20.43 -4.90
C LEU A 216 -0.31 -21.63 -4.01
N ALA A 217 0.98 -21.82 -3.75
CA ALA A 217 1.41 -22.71 -2.69
C ALA A 217 1.13 -22.05 -1.33
N ALA A 218 0.67 -22.84 -0.35
CA ALA A 218 0.48 -22.34 1.00
C ALA A 218 1.83 -21.92 1.61
N VAL A 219 1.89 -20.69 2.12
CA VAL A 219 3.09 -20.16 2.79
C VAL A 219 3.01 -20.41 4.29
N LEU A 220 1.80 -20.34 4.85
CA LEU A 220 1.50 -20.63 6.25
C LEU A 220 0.44 -21.74 6.31
N PRO A 221 0.83 -23.03 6.17
CA PRO A 221 -0.11 -24.14 6.24
C PRO A 221 -0.66 -24.31 7.66
N GLY A 222 -1.88 -24.88 7.78
CA GLY A 222 -2.55 -25.08 9.07
C GLY A 222 -3.82 -25.89 8.96
N GLY A 223 -4.82 -25.60 9.77
CA GLY A 223 -6.07 -26.37 9.93
C GLY A 223 -7.11 -26.15 8.81
N GLY A 224 -6.71 -25.76 7.60
CA GLY A 224 -7.63 -25.59 6.47
C GLY A 224 -8.32 -24.21 6.39
N GLN A 225 -8.05 -23.29 7.31
CA GLN A 225 -8.55 -21.93 7.26
C GLN A 225 -8.12 -21.26 5.93
N GLU A 226 -8.88 -20.27 5.51
CA GLU A 226 -8.66 -19.56 4.24
C GLU A 226 -8.41 -20.52 3.06
N ARG A 227 -9.19 -21.59 2.99
CA ARG A 227 -9.12 -22.62 1.94
C ARG A 227 -7.74 -23.30 1.84
N GLY A 228 -7.03 -23.38 2.98
CA GLY A 228 -5.72 -23.98 3.09
C GLY A 228 -4.55 -23.08 2.68
N LEU A 229 -4.81 -21.86 2.24
CA LEU A 229 -3.74 -20.91 1.85
C LEU A 229 -3.08 -20.22 3.05
N ARG A 230 -3.86 -19.99 4.11
CA ARG A 230 -3.40 -19.32 5.32
C ARG A 230 -4.04 -19.95 6.56
N GLY A 231 -3.27 -20.75 7.26
CA GLY A 231 -3.69 -21.46 8.46
C GLY A 231 -3.70 -20.59 9.71
N GLY A 232 -4.40 -21.07 10.75
CA GLY A 232 -4.59 -20.38 12.03
C GLY A 232 -5.96 -19.69 12.11
N THR A 233 -6.48 -19.58 13.34
CA THR A 233 -7.79 -18.96 13.61
C THR A 233 -7.82 -17.56 13.02
N GLU A 234 -8.88 -17.26 12.31
CA GLU A 234 -9.06 -15.98 11.62
C GLU A 234 -9.29 -14.84 12.63
N ASN A 235 -8.72 -13.68 12.33
CA ASN A 235 -8.95 -12.46 13.13
C ASN A 235 -10.34 -11.89 12.80
N LEU A 236 -11.38 -12.45 13.43
CA LEU A 236 -12.77 -12.07 13.17
C LEU A 236 -13.03 -10.58 13.44
N LEU A 237 -12.51 -10.06 14.56
CA LEU A 237 -12.68 -8.65 14.93
C LEU A 237 -12.06 -7.72 13.87
N GLY A 238 -10.84 -8.04 13.45
CA GLY A 238 -10.16 -7.31 12.39
C GLY A 238 -10.87 -7.42 11.05
N ALA A 239 -11.36 -8.62 10.69
CA ALA A 239 -12.10 -8.85 9.45
C ALA A 239 -13.38 -8.01 9.38
N VAL A 240 -14.18 -7.99 10.45
CA VAL A 240 -15.40 -7.18 10.55
C VAL A 240 -15.10 -5.69 10.38
N GLY A 241 -14.07 -5.19 11.07
CA GLY A 241 -13.61 -3.81 10.91
C GLY A 241 -13.12 -3.49 9.49
N PHE A 242 -12.41 -4.44 8.85
CA PHE A 242 -11.96 -4.28 7.46
C PHE A 242 -13.14 -4.26 6.48
N GLY A 243 -14.10 -5.17 6.64
CA GLY A 243 -15.32 -5.21 5.82
C GLY A 243 -16.12 -3.90 5.90
N ALA A 244 -16.27 -3.34 7.10
CA ALA A 244 -16.93 -2.07 7.30
C ALA A 244 -16.18 -0.90 6.64
N ALA A 245 -14.86 -0.83 6.76
CA ALA A 245 -14.04 0.17 6.09
C ALA A 245 -14.05 0.01 4.56
N ALA A 246 -14.08 -1.23 4.05
CA ALA A 246 -14.17 -1.52 2.62
C ALA A 246 -15.50 -1.07 2.01
N ALA A 247 -16.60 -1.14 2.76
CA ALA A 247 -17.91 -0.63 2.33
C ALA A 247 -17.93 0.89 2.10
N GLU A 248 -17.01 1.65 2.74
CA GLU A 248 -16.87 3.09 2.58
C GLU A 248 -16.02 3.50 1.36
N VAL A 249 -15.41 2.56 0.63
CA VAL A 249 -14.53 2.86 -0.52
C VAL A 249 -15.20 3.77 -1.56
N PRO A 250 -16.48 3.58 -1.96
CA PRO A 250 -17.11 4.48 -2.93
C PRO A 250 -17.19 5.93 -2.46
N SER A 251 -17.53 6.18 -1.19
CA SER A 251 -17.59 7.53 -0.62
C SER A 251 -16.21 8.18 -0.49
N ARG A 252 -15.18 7.37 -0.18
CA ARG A 252 -13.79 7.84 -0.17
C ARG A 252 -13.33 8.29 -1.55
N LEU A 253 -13.63 7.50 -2.59
CA LEU A 253 -13.30 7.85 -3.97
C LEU A 253 -14.01 9.12 -4.42
N ALA A 254 -15.28 9.30 -4.06
CA ALA A 254 -16.04 10.52 -4.35
C ALA A 254 -15.42 11.78 -3.70
N ALA A 255 -14.72 11.63 -2.58
CA ALA A 255 -14.05 12.74 -1.89
C ALA A 255 -12.68 13.12 -2.51
N MET A 256 -12.08 12.28 -3.37
CA MET A 256 -10.70 12.49 -3.86
C MET A 256 -10.46 13.82 -4.58
N PRO A 257 -11.39 14.38 -5.38
CA PRO A 257 -11.17 15.71 -5.97
C PRO A 257 -10.93 16.80 -4.92
N GLY A 258 -11.72 16.81 -3.84
CA GLY A 258 -11.53 17.76 -2.73
C GLY A 258 -10.22 17.52 -1.96
N VAL A 259 -9.84 16.26 -1.75
CA VAL A 259 -8.55 15.91 -1.14
C VAL A 259 -7.39 16.40 -2.01
N GLY A 260 -7.49 16.25 -3.33
CA GLY A 260 -6.50 16.75 -4.27
C GLY A 260 -6.32 18.27 -4.22
N ALA A 261 -7.41 19.03 -4.14
CA ALA A 261 -7.36 20.47 -3.98
C ALA A 261 -6.63 20.90 -2.69
N ARG A 262 -6.90 20.21 -1.57
CA ARG A 262 -6.21 20.41 -0.28
C ARG A 262 -4.72 20.08 -0.36
N ARG A 263 -4.36 18.92 -0.96
CA ARG A 263 -2.97 18.57 -1.21
C ARG A 263 -2.24 19.64 -2.01
N ASP A 264 -2.88 20.19 -3.04
CA ASP A 264 -2.26 21.21 -3.89
C ASP A 264 -2.04 22.54 -3.16
N LEU A 265 -2.88 22.89 -2.16
CA LEU A 265 -2.63 24.01 -1.24
C LEU A 265 -1.35 23.79 -0.43
N ILE A 266 -1.23 22.62 0.19
CA ILE A 266 -0.05 22.22 0.95
C ILE A 266 1.20 22.26 0.05
N GLU A 267 1.14 21.65 -1.12
CA GLU A 267 2.29 21.58 -2.02
C GLU A 267 2.72 22.97 -2.52
N ARG A 268 1.77 23.89 -2.78
CA ARG A 268 2.11 25.28 -3.12
C ARG A 268 2.89 25.98 -2.00
N ALA A 269 2.48 25.80 -0.74
CA ALA A 269 3.19 26.36 0.40
C ALA A 269 4.62 25.79 0.53
N LEU A 270 4.78 24.49 0.33
CA LEU A 270 6.10 23.83 0.35
C LEU A 270 7.00 24.29 -0.81
N ARG A 271 6.45 24.42 -2.02
CA ARG A 271 7.17 24.94 -3.19
C ARG A 271 7.61 26.40 -2.99
N ALA A 272 6.79 27.24 -2.36
CA ALA A 272 7.15 28.61 -2.03
C ALA A 272 8.35 28.69 -1.08
N ALA A 273 8.59 27.64 -0.29
CA ALA A 273 9.78 27.45 0.54
C ALA A 273 10.93 26.69 -0.16
N GLY A 274 10.92 26.59 -1.49
CA GLY A 274 11.98 25.98 -2.29
C GLY A 274 11.92 24.45 -2.42
N ALA A 275 10.84 23.81 -1.99
CA ALA A 275 10.69 22.37 -2.14
C ALA A 275 10.48 21.94 -3.60
N SER A 276 11.08 20.82 -3.97
CA SER A 276 10.92 20.15 -5.26
C SER A 276 10.05 18.90 -5.12
N PRO A 277 8.86 18.83 -5.73
CA PRO A 277 8.03 17.62 -5.72
C PRO A 277 8.72 16.47 -6.44
N SER A 278 8.44 15.26 -5.98
CA SER A 278 8.98 14.04 -6.63
C SER A 278 8.18 13.62 -7.84
N ILE A 279 6.89 13.98 -7.90
CA ILE A 279 6.00 13.70 -9.03
C ILE A 279 5.41 15.03 -9.53
N VAL A 280 5.66 15.35 -10.79
CA VAL A 280 5.17 16.56 -11.46
C VAL A 280 4.34 16.21 -12.69
N ALA A 281 4.86 15.34 -13.55
CA ALA A 281 4.25 15.02 -14.85
C ALA A 281 3.43 13.72 -14.83
N ARG A 282 3.74 12.79 -13.92
CA ARG A 282 3.02 11.50 -13.81
C ARG A 282 1.71 11.62 -13.06
N GLU A 283 0.80 10.69 -13.34
CA GLU A 283 -0.38 10.48 -12.52
C GLU A 283 0.01 10.09 -11.08
N ARG A 284 -0.68 10.70 -10.12
CA ARG A 284 -0.50 10.41 -8.69
C ARG A 284 -1.83 10.48 -7.96
N VAL A 285 -1.92 9.76 -6.84
CA VAL A 285 -3.10 9.83 -5.98
C VAL A 285 -3.27 11.21 -5.37
N ALA A 286 -4.53 11.57 -5.10
CA ALA A 286 -4.89 12.86 -4.50
C ALA A 286 -4.34 13.05 -3.08
N THR A 287 -4.04 11.97 -2.39
CA THR A 287 -3.86 11.92 -0.93
C THR A 287 -2.44 12.24 -0.45
N VAL A 288 -1.47 12.48 -1.32
CA VAL A 288 -0.08 12.66 -0.86
C VAL A 288 0.68 13.71 -1.67
N SER A 289 1.48 14.51 -0.97
CA SER A 289 2.57 15.29 -1.52
C SER A 289 3.89 14.77 -0.93
N HIS A 290 4.82 14.38 -1.79
CA HIS A 290 6.18 14.02 -1.45
C HIS A 290 7.12 15.04 -2.08
N VAL A 291 7.79 15.81 -1.26
CA VAL A 291 8.70 16.87 -1.68
C VAL A 291 10.06 16.71 -1.01
N ALA A 292 11.09 17.29 -1.62
CA ALA A 292 12.42 17.31 -1.02
C ALA A 292 13.13 18.63 -1.39
N TRP A 293 14.18 18.96 -0.64
CA TRP A 293 14.98 20.16 -0.86
C TRP A 293 16.39 19.80 -1.30
N PRO A 294 16.86 20.30 -2.44
CA PRO A 294 18.24 20.07 -2.89
C PRO A 294 19.29 20.62 -1.92
N SER A 295 18.95 21.64 -1.16
CA SER A 295 19.84 22.31 -0.19
C SER A 295 20.01 21.59 1.15
N GLY A 296 19.44 20.41 1.33
CA GLY A 296 19.92 19.42 2.28
C GLY A 296 19.50 19.55 3.75
N ALA A 297 18.30 20.07 4.09
CA ALA A 297 17.76 19.79 5.44
C ALA A 297 17.41 18.30 5.54
N ALA A 298 17.80 17.67 6.66
CA ALA A 298 17.42 16.28 6.89
C ALA A 298 15.89 16.18 7.10
N GLY A 299 15.23 15.28 6.36
CA GLY A 299 13.78 15.10 6.50
C GLY A 299 13.34 14.82 7.92
N ALA A 300 14.18 14.13 8.72
CA ALA A 300 13.91 13.88 10.14
C ALA A 300 13.88 15.16 11.00
N GLU A 301 14.71 16.14 10.70
CA GLU A 301 14.72 17.45 11.40
C GLU A 301 13.45 18.23 11.07
N LEU A 302 13.00 18.18 9.81
CA LEU A 302 11.73 18.77 9.41
C LEU A 302 10.55 18.11 10.12
N VAL A 303 10.50 16.78 10.19
CA VAL A 303 9.46 16.05 10.91
C VAL A 303 9.41 16.45 12.38
N ALA A 304 10.57 16.52 13.04
CA ALA A 304 10.64 16.93 14.43
C ALA A 304 10.16 18.38 14.64
N ALA A 305 10.50 19.28 13.73
CA ALA A 305 10.07 20.67 13.80
C ALA A 305 8.53 20.81 13.60
N PHE A 306 7.93 20.05 12.67
CA PHE A 306 6.48 20.01 12.50
C PHE A 306 5.78 19.38 13.71
N ASP A 307 6.33 18.31 14.29
CA ASP A 307 5.77 17.62 15.45
C ASP A 307 5.73 18.53 16.69
N LEU A 308 6.78 19.32 16.93
CA LEU A 308 6.81 20.33 17.99
C LEU A 308 5.70 21.38 17.87
N GLU A 309 5.23 21.66 16.66
CA GLU A 309 4.11 22.56 16.38
C GLU A 309 2.75 21.81 16.33
N GLY A 310 2.72 20.52 16.69
CA GLY A 310 1.52 19.68 16.73
C GLY A 310 1.04 19.22 15.36
N VAL A 311 1.93 19.10 14.37
CA VAL A 311 1.63 18.63 13.02
C VAL A 311 2.40 17.34 12.72
N ALA A 312 1.71 16.21 12.65
CA ALA A 312 2.29 14.91 12.33
C ALA A 312 2.43 14.73 10.81
N VAL A 313 3.67 14.54 10.35
CA VAL A 313 4.08 14.27 8.97
C VAL A 313 5.18 13.19 8.95
N SER A 314 5.64 12.75 7.77
CA SER A 314 6.71 11.75 7.65
C SER A 314 7.90 12.24 6.83
N ALA A 315 9.09 11.71 7.13
CA ALA A 315 10.31 11.83 6.31
C ALA A 315 10.53 10.56 5.49
N GLY A 316 9.77 10.34 4.41
CA GLY A 316 9.87 9.13 3.61
C GLY A 316 9.15 7.92 4.22
N SER A 317 9.75 6.71 4.24
CA SER A 317 9.10 5.52 4.76
C SER A 317 9.00 5.53 6.29
N ALA A 318 7.78 5.54 6.82
CA ALA A 318 7.50 5.49 8.27
C ALA A 318 8.02 4.21 8.96
N CYS A 319 8.41 3.18 8.20
CA CYS A 319 8.82 1.86 8.69
C CYS A 319 10.27 1.76 9.18
N SER A 320 11.07 2.81 9.09
CA SER A 320 12.48 2.79 9.57
C SER A 320 12.58 3.09 11.08
N SER A 321 11.92 2.28 11.89
CA SER A 321 12.08 2.11 13.37
C SER A 321 12.92 3.19 14.07
N GLY A 322 12.43 4.43 14.14
CA GLY A 322 12.99 5.49 15.00
C GLY A 322 14.40 6.01 14.64
N ARG A 323 15.01 5.56 13.54
CA ARG A 323 16.29 6.07 13.04
C ARG A 323 16.07 6.82 11.73
N ALA A 324 16.62 8.05 11.67
CA ALA A 324 16.64 8.88 10.47
C ALA A 324 17.51 8.22 9.37
N ARG A 325 16.94 7.28 8.62
CA ARG A 325 17.59 6.68 7.47
C ARG A 325 16.96 7.20 6.18
N ALA A 326 17.82 7.48 5.20
CA ALA A 326 17.37 7.78 3.85
C ALA A 326 16.42 6.69 3.32
N SER A 327 15.36 7.08 2.60
CA SER A 327 14.43 6.12 2.01
C SER A 327 15.12 5.25 0.97
N ALA A 328 15.18 3.93 1.20
CA ALA A 328 15.77 3.00 0.26
C ALA A 328 14.97 2.88 -1.05
N SER A 329 13.64 3.02 -1.00
CA SER A 329 12.80 3.02 -2.20
C SER A 329 13.05 4.28 -3.05
N ILE A 330 13.10 5.46 -2.43
CA ILE A 330 13.41 6.71 -3.13
C ILE A 330 14.84 6.71 -3.67
N ALA A 331 15.83 6.22 -2.90
CA ALA A 331 17.21 6.13 -3.35
C ALA A 331 17.37 5.24 -4.62
N ARG A 332 16.64 4.13 -4.67
CA ARG A 332 16.63 3.26 -5.86
C ARG A 332 15.86 3.86 -7.02
N THR A 333 14.79 4.59 -6.75
CA THR A 333 13.95 5.22 -7.78
C THR A 333 14.63 6.44 -8.41
N TYR A 334 15.39 7.20 -7.61
CA TYR A 334 16.05 8.46 -8.02
C TYR A 334 17.56 8.41 -7.77
N PRO A 335 18.31 7.49 -8.40
CA PRO A 335 19.73 7.30 -8.10
C PRO A 335 20.60 8.54 -8.44
N ALA A 336 20.17 9.37 -9.39
CA ALA A 336 20.85 10.62 -9.78
C ALA A 336 20.54 11.79 -8.81
N GLU A 337 19.56 11.64 -7.94
CA GLU A 337 19.10 12.69 -7.02
C GLU A 337 19.04 12.20 -5.57
N PRO A 338 20.19 11.81 -4.97
CA PRO A 338 20.22 11.16 -3.64
C PRO A 338 19.66 12.04 -2.51
N TRP A 339 19.64 13.35 -2.69
CA TRP A 339 19.02 14.30 -1.78
C TRP A 339 17.52 14.06 -1.57
N ARG A 340 16.81 13.49 -2.57
CA ARG A 340 15.41 13.13 -2.43
C ARG A 340 15.17 12.04 -1.39
N ALA A 341 16.12 11.17 -1.17
CA ALA A 341 15.99 10.07 -0.22
C ALA A 341 16.23 10.49 1.24
N SER A 342 17.05 11.53 1.46
CA SER A 342 17.44 11.98 2.80
C SER A 342 16.71 13.25 3.25
N GLY A 343 16.40 14.16 2.32
CA GLY A 343 15.79 15.47 2.57
C GLY A 343 14.29 15.54 2.28
N ALA A 344 13.59 14.41 2.24
CA ALA A 344 12.18 14.40 1.90
C ALA A 344 11.25 14.73 3.06
N LEU A 345 10.13 15.35 2.72
CA LEU A 345 8.94 15.46 3.57
C LEU A 345 7.76 14.87 2.80
N ARG A 346 7.05 13.93 3.45
CA ARG A 346 5.79 13.38 2.95
C ARG A 346 4.64 13.91 3.80
N VAL A 347 3.70 14.58 3.18
CA VAL A 347 2.44 15.02 3.79
C VAL A 347 1.33 14.23 3.16
N SER A 348 0.55 13.51 3.94
CA SER A 348 -0.50 12.63 3.41
C SER A 348 -1.84 12.82 4.12
N LEU A 349 -2.86 13.04 3.29
CA LEU A 349 -4.22 13.38 3.64
C LEU A 349 -5.14 12.14 3.58
N SER A 350 -6.33 12.29 4.14
CA SER A 350 -7.44 11.34 3.98
C SER A 350 -8.69 12.08 3.50
N SER A 351 -9.75 11.31 3.20
CA SER A 351 -11.07 11.88 2.91
C SER A 351 -11.68 12.67 4.07
N ALA A 352 -11.18 12.48 5.29
CA ALA A 352 -11.63 13.19 6.49
C ALA A 352 -10.78 14.42 6.82
N THR A 353 -9.68 14.68 6.12
CA THR A 353 -8.86 15.87 6.35
C THR A 353 -9.65 17.14 6.04
N THR A 354 -9.66 18.09 6.98
CA THR A 354 -10.44 19.33 6.93
C THR A 354 -9.63 20.50 6.35
N ASP A 355 -10.31 21.56 5.91
CA ASP A 355 -9.65 22.78 5.46
C ASP A 355 -8.87 23.46 6.59
N ALA A 356 -9.39 23.46 7.82
CA ALA A 356 -8.73 24.01 9.00
C ALA A 356 -7.40 23.28 9.32
N GLU A 357 -7.31 21.96 9.10
CA GLU A 357 -6.05 21.21 9.26
C GLU A 357 -5.03 21.61 8.19
N VAL A 358 -5.47 21.86 6.97
CA VAL A 358 -4.61 22.33 5.87
C VAL A 358 -4.11 23.75 6.13
N GLU A 359 -5.00 24.67 6.55
CA GLU A 359 -4.64 26.04 6.94
C GLU A 359 -3.61 26.03 8.05
N ARG A 360 -3.83 25.25 9.11
CA ARG A 360 -2.87 25.10 10.21
C ARG A 360 -1.51 24.57 9.74
N PHE A 361 -1.50 23.58 8.82
CA PHE A 361 -0.24 23.12 8.23
C PHE A 361 0.50 24.26 7.48
N VAL A 362 -0.22 25.03 6.67
CA VAL A 362 0.37 26.14 5.89
C VAL A 362 0.95 27.23 6.80
N GLU A 363 0.25 27.59 7.88
CA GLU A 363 0.75 28.52 8.90
C GLU A 363 2.06 28.02 9.53
N VAL A 364 2.07 26.74 9.99
CA VAL A 364 3.24 26.13 10.59
C VAL A 364 4.40 26.05 9.60
N ALA A 365 4.14 25.64 8.36
CA ALA A 365 5.15 25.59 7.31
C ALA A 365 5.80 26.97 7.06
N ALA A 366 4.97 28.02 6.97
CA ALA A 366 5.47 29.38 6.81
C ALA A 366 6.34 29.87 7.96
N ALA A 367 6.07 29.42 9.18
CA ALA A 367 6.84 29.80 10.39
C ALA A 367 8.17 29.05 10.53
N ILE A 368 8.20 27.74 10.14
CA ILE A 368 9.37 26.90 10.42
C ILE A 368 10.34 26.77 9.25
N LEU A 369 9.83 26.65 7.99
CA LEU A 369 10.70 26.38 6.84
C LEU A 369 11.77 27.43 6.57
N PRO A 370 11.56 28.75 6.78
CA PRO A 370 12.63 29.73 6.65
C PRO A 370 13.82 29.54 7.58
N ARG A 371 13.67 28.75 8.65
CA ARG A 371 14.77 28.43 9.59
C ARG A 371 15.73 27.38 9.03
N PHE A 372 15.25 26.55 8.09
CA PHE A 372 16.00 25.47 7.44
C PHE A 372 16.55 25.87 6.07
N PHE A 373 15.89 26.79 5.40
CA PHE A 373 16.18 27.16 4.00
C PHE A 373 16.34 28.71 3.94
N ARG A 374 17.55 29.19 4.16
CA ARG A 374 17.94 30.58 4.01
C ARG A 374 18.68 30.85 2.72
#